data_98278698c2e3698af930fcfa64df3d17
#
_entry.id   98278698c2e3698af930fcfa64df3d17
#
_cell.length_a   1.000
_cell.length_b   1.000
_cell.length_c   1.000
_cell.angle_alpha   90.00
_cell.angle_beta   90.00
_cell.angle_gamma   90.00
#
_symmetry.space_group_name_H-M   'P 1'
#
loop_
_entity.id
_entity.type
_entity.pdbx_description
1 polymer ?
#
loop_
_entity_poly.entity_id
_entity_poly.type
_entity_poly.pdbx_seq_one_letter_code
_entity_poly.pdbx_strand_id
1 'polypeptide(L)'
;VIHQFRRITMATKKVTAVIKLQCPAGAATPAPPIGPALGPHGVSAPKFVQEFNDRTKTMEKGLIIPVVITVYADKSYTFILKTPPAAVLIKKALKLQKGSGNPLRDKVGTLSKKDLEEIAKTKLPDVNANDLEAAKKIVAGTARSMGVEVEQ
;
A
#
# COMPACT_ATOMS: atom_id res chain seq x y z
N VAL A 1 -23.49 22.66 39.12
CA VAL A 1 -22.89 22.90 37.80
C VAL A 1 -22.88 21.58 37.06
N ILE A 2 -23.84 21.43 36.12
CA ILE A 2 -24.11 20.18 35.39
C ILE A 2 -23.17 20.19 34.17
N HIS A 3 -22.16 19.34 34.17
CA HIS A 3 -21.36 19.06 32.98
C HIS A 3 -22.22 18.27 31.98
N GLN A 4 -22.71 18.97 30.95
CA GLN A 4 -23.27 18.35 29.78
C GLN A 4 -22.13 17.64 29.02
N PHE A 5 -22.02 16.34 29.23
CA PHE A 5 -21.30 15.47 28.29
C PHE A 5 -22.05 15.50 26.94
N ARG A 6 -21.58 16.33 26.04
CA ARG A 6 -21.97 16.24 24.64
C ARG A 6 -21.52 14.85 24.15
N ARG A 7 -22.45 13.91 24.14
CA ARG A 7 -22.31 12.69 23.35
C ARG A 7 -22.13 13.13 21.90
N ILE A 8 -20.90 13.12 21.44
CA ILE A 8 -20.59 13.17 20.00
C ILE A 8 -21.09 11.82 19.46
N THR A 9 -22.34 11.78 19.06
CA THR A 9 -22.84 10.70 18.20
C THR A 9 -22.09 10.86 16.87
N MET A 10 -20.99 10.12 16.72
CA MET A 10 -20.43 9.88 15.41
C MET A 10 -21.51 9.17 14.61
N ALA A 11 -22.20 9.91 13.77
CA ALA A 11 -23.08 9.33 12.77
C ALA A 11 -22.22 8.39 11.93
N THR A 12 -22.39 7.10 12.13
CA THR A 12 -21.72 6.07 11.36
C THR A 12 -22.23 6.16 9.94
N LYS A 13 -21.49 6.87 9.08
CA LYS A 13 -21.81 6.97 7.67
C LYS A 13 -21.83 5.58 7.07
N LYS A 14 -22.91 5.22 6.39
CA LYS A 14 -23.03 3.93 5.74
C LYS A 14 -21.99 3.81 4.64
N VAL A 15 -21.11 2.83 4.73
CA VAL A 15 -20.12 2.52 3.70
C VAL A 15 -20.82 1.91 2.50
N THR A 16 -20.62 2.50 1.33
CA THR A 16 -21.19 2.03 0.06
C THR A 16 -20.23 1.12 -0.67
N ALA A 17 -18.95 1.50 -0.70
CA ALA A 17 -17.93 0.72 -1.40
C ALA A 17 -16.55 0.91 -0.77
N VAL A 18 -15.71 -0.11 -0.89
CA VAL A 18 -14.29 -0.05 -0.55
C VAL A 18 -13.49 -0.36 -1.81
N ILE A 19 -12.68 0.60 -2.26
CA ILE A 19 -11.89 0.52 -3.49
C ILE A 19 -10.43 0.42 -3.10
N LYS A 20 -9.72 -0.54 -3.67
CA LYS A 20 -8.29 -0.73 -3.45
C LYS A 20 -7.56 -0.41 -4.74
N LEU A 21 -6.64 0.55 -4.70
CA LEU A 21 -5.85 0.99 -5.85
C LEU A 21 -4.36 0.99 -5.52
N GLN A 22 -3.55 0.97 -6.56
CA GLN A 22 -2.10 1.18 -6.45
C GLN A 22 -1.73 2.39 -7.29
N CYS A 23 -1.15 3.40 -6.65
CA CYS A 23 -0.81 4.66 -7.29
C CYS A 23 0.65 5.02 -7.06
N PRO A 24 1.34 5.64 -8.05
CA PRO A 24 2.68 6.13 -7.86
C PRO A 24 2.68 7.36 -6.92
N ALA A 25 3.56 7.35 -5.92
CA ALA A 25 3.72 8.45 -4.98
C ALA A 25 4.12 9.75 -5.68
N GLY A 26 3.43 10.83 -5.36
CA GLY A 26 3.72 12.18 -5.87
C GLY A 26 3.52 12.38 -7.37
N ALA A 27 3.04 11.35 -8.09
CA ALA A 27 2.84 11.36 -9.55
C ALA A 27 1.52 10.69 -9.97
N ALA A 28 0.55 10.62 -9.07
CA ALA A 28 -0.77 10.12 -9.42
C ALA A 28 -1.47 11.08 -10.39
N THR A 29 -2.17 10.52 -11.37
CA THR A 29 -2.95 11.26 -12.37
C THR A 29 -4.39 10.75 -12.37
N PRO A 30 -5.39 11.58 -12.75
CA PRO A 30 -6.78 11.15 -12.83
C PRO A 30 -7.06 10.15 -13.96
N ALA A 31 -6.06 9.83 -14.77
CA ALA A 31 -6.10 8.81 -15.81
C ALA A 31 -6.27 7.39 -15.24
N PRO A 32 -6.57 6.38 -16.05
CA PRO A 32 -6.60 4.99 -15.58
C PRO A 32 -5.32 4.61 -14.80
N PRO A 33 -5.45 3.90 -13.67
CA PRO A 33 -6.64 3.19 -13.16
C PRO A 33 -7.57 4.01 -12.23
N ILE A 34 -7.26 5.26 -11.90
CA ILE A 34 -7.96 6.03 -10.86
C ILE A 34 -9.35 6.48 -11.33
N GLY A 35 -9.44 7.10 -12.51
CA GLY A 35 -10.70 7.61 -13.05
C GLY A 35 -11.80 6.57 -13.15
N PRO A 36 -11.58 5.45 -13.87
CA PRO A 36 -12.56 4.37 -14.00
C PRO A 36 -12.96 3.71 -12.68
N ALA A 37 -12.07 3.70 -11.70
CA ALA A 37 -12.34 3.10 -10.39
C ALA A 37 -13.19 4.00 -9.48
N LEU A 38 -13.03 5.31 -9.55
CA LEU A 38 -13.74 6.27 -8.71
C LEU A 38 -15.04 6.78 -9.35
N GLY A 39 -15.09 6.86 -10.68
CA GLY A 39 -16.23 7.38 -11.45
C GLY A 39 -17.57 6.74 -11.09
N PRO A 40 -17.73 5.40 -11.10
CA PRO A 40 -18.97 4.72 -10.77
C PRO A 40 -19.51 5.02 -9.36
N HIS A 41 -18.62 5.40 -8.45
CA HIS A 41 -18.95 5.70 -7.06
C HIS A 41 -19.18 7.20 -6.81
N GLY A 42 -19.13 8.03 -7.86
CA GLY A 42 -19.38 9.47 -7.77
C GLY A 42 -18.32 10.26 -7.00
N VAL A 43 -17.12 9.71 -6.87
CA VAL A 43 -15.97 10.37 -6.23
C VAL A 43 -15.19 11.16 -7.27
N SER A 44 -14.87 12.43 -6.95
CA SER A 44 -14.05 13.28 -7.81
C SER A 44 -12.60 12.80 -7.86
N ALA A 45 -12.20 12.19 -8.99
CA ALA A 45 -10.83 11.73 -9.21
C ALA A 45 -9.77 12.84 -9.11
N PRO A 46 -9.97 14.07 -9.66
CA PRO A 46 -9.00 15.14 -9.52
C PRO A 46 -8.75 15.56 -8.07
N LYS A 47 -9.82 15.64 -7.27
CA LYS A 47 -9.70 15.99 -5.84
C LYS A 47 -8.92 14.94 -5.06
N PHE A 48 -9.24 13.66 -5.29
CA PHE A 48 -8.51 12.54 -4.69
C PHE A 48 -7.01 12.59 -5.05
N VAL A 49 -6.70 12.82 -6.34
CA VAL A 49 -5.31 12.89 -6.83
C VAL A 49 -4.53 14.01 -6.16
N GLN A 50 -5.13 15.18 -5.98
CA GLN A 50 -4.49 16.29 -5.26
C GLN A 50 -4.18 15.90 -3.81
N GLU A 51 -5.18 15.43 -3.07
CA GLU A 51 -5.00 15.03 -1.66
C GLU A 51 -3.99 13.88 -1.51
N PHE A 52 -4.00 12.91 -2.43
CA PHE A 52 -3.04 11.81 -2.46
C PHE A 52 -1.61 12.31 -2.71
N ASN A 53 -1.42 13.13 -3.73
CA ASN A 53 -0.10 13.68 -4.06
C ASN A 53 0.44 14.55 -2.91
N ASP A 54 -0.42 15.35 -2.26
CA ASP A 54 -0.03 16.16 -1.11
C ASP A 54 0.44 15.32 0.08
N ARG A 55 -0.25 14.21 0.38
CA ARG A 55 0.14 13.28 1.45
C ARG A 55 1.38 12.44 1.12
N THR A 56 1.66 12.24 -0.15
CA THR A 56 2.80 11.41 -0.60
C THR A 56 4.00 12.22 -1.07
N LYS A 57 3.98 13.57 -0.95
CA LYS A 57 5.11 14.46 -1.30
C LYS A 57 6.41 14.13 -0.58
N THR A 58 6.29 13.68 0.69
CA THR A 58 7.44 13.32 1.53
C THR A 58 7.99 11.94 1.24
N MET A 59 7.28 11.14 0.46
CA MET A 59 7.70 9.81 0.06
C MET A 59 8.51 9.86 -1.23
N GLU A 60 9.25 8.80 -1.52
CA GLU A 60 10.01 8.71 -2.76
C GLU A 60 9.10 8.73 -3.98
N LYS A 61 9.38 9.63 -4.92
CA LYS A 61 8.62 9.75 -6.16
C LYS A 61 8.70 8.45 -6.99
N GLY A 62 7.56 8.02 -7.50
CA GLY A 62 7.47 6.80 -8.31
C GLY A 62 7.33 5.50 -7.51
N LEU A 63 7.42 5.54 -6.18
CA LEU A 63 7.14 4.37 -5.36
C LEU A 63 5.64 4.03 -5.42
N ILE A 64 5.33 2.80 -5.77
CA ILE A 64 3.92 2.35 -5.83
C ILE A 64 3.39 2.22 -4.41
N ILE A 65 2.31 2.95 -4.11
CA ILE A 65 1.66 2.94 -2.80
C ILE A 65 0.25 2.40 -2.95
N PRO A 66 -0.10 1.33 -2.20
CA PRO A 66 -1.46 0.85 -2.12
C PRO A 66 -2.32 1.83 -1.32
N VAL A 67 -3.51 2.12 -1.83
CA VAL A 67 -4.50 2.98 -1.20
C VAL A 67 -5.80 2.23 -1.03
N VAL A 68 -6.39 2.32 0.14
CA VAL A 68 -7.74 1.83 0.41
C VAL A 68 -8.65 3.02 0.56
N ILE A 69 -9.59 3.18 -0.37
CA ILE A 69 -10.55 4.27 -0.41
C ILE A 69 -11.90 3.73 0.05
N THR A 70 -12.43 4.30 1.10
CA THR A 70 -13.77 3.98 1.59
C THR A 70 -14.72 5.06 1.15
N VAL A 71 -15.74 4.69 0.37
CA VAL A 71 -16.78 5.59 -0.14
C VAL A 71 -18.03 5.41 0.69
N TYR A 72 -18.63 6.52 1.08
CA TYR A 72 -19.86 6.56 1.87
C TYR A 72 -21.09 6.90 1.01
N ALA A 73 -22.29 6.65 1.55
CA ALA A 73 -23.56 6.89 0.86
C ALA A 73 -23.78 8.36 0.46
N ASP A 74 -23.18 9.30 1.16
CA ASP A 74 -23.20 10.73 0.87
C ASP A 74 -22.15 11.18 -0.17
N LYS A 75 -21.54 10.24 -0.89
CA LYS A 75 -20.46 10.47 -1.88
C LYS A 75 -19.19 11.09 -1.26
N SER A 76 -19.11 11.18 0.06
CA SER A 76 -17.85 11.49 0.73
C SER A 76 -16.95 10.26 0.69
N TYR A 77 -15.63 10.47 0.78
CA TYR A 77 -14.65 9.39 0.83
C TYR A 77 -13.61 9.64 1.91
N THR A 78 -13.05 8.57 2.40
CA THR A 78 -11.83 8.59 3.20
C THR A 78 -10.84 7.62 2.59
N PHE A 79 -9.55 7.90 2.70
CA PHE A 79 -8.54 6.98 2.19
C PHE A 79 -7.41 6.77 3.19
N ILE A 80 -6.87 5.57 3.16
CA ILE A 80 -5.75 5.15 4.00
C ILE A 80 -4.62 4.73 3.06
N LEU A 81 -3.44 5.30 3.28
CA LEU A 81 -2.21 4.90 2.61
C LEU A 81 -1.64 3.68 3.33
N LYS A 82 -1.28 2.66 2.57
CA LYS A 82 -0.58 1.48 3.07
C LYS A 82 0.89 1.53 2.71
N THR A 83 1.69 0.73 3.37
CA THR A 83 3.11 0.59 3.04
C THR A 83 3.28 0.00 1.64
N PRO A 84 4.36 0.33 0.93
CA PRO A 84 4.62 -0.18 -0.41
C PRO A 84 4.56 -1.71 -0.46
N PRO A 85 4.14 -2.33 -1.58
CA PRO A 85 4.11 -3.78 -1.72
C PRO A 85 5.50 -4.38 -1.49
N ALA A 86 5.58 -5.52 -0.79
CA ALA A 86 6.84 -6.20 -0.53
C ALA A 86 7.63 -6.48 -1.81
N ALA A 87 6.93 -6.87 -2.89
CA ALA A 87 7.55 -7.09 -4.19
C ALA A 87 8.26 -5.85 -4.76
N VAL A 88 7.72 -4.65 -4.52
CA VAL A 88 8.34 -3.39 -4.97
C VAL A 88 9.57 -3.07 -4.14
N LEU A 89 9.50 -3.28 -2.82
CA LEU A 89 10.64 -3.09 -1.91
C LEU A 89 11.79 -4.05 -2.22
N ILE A 90 11.48 -5.32 -2.49
CA ILE A 90 12.48 -6.32 -2.89
C ILE A 90 13.16 -5.94 -4.21
N LYS A 91 12.38 -5.55 -5.22
CA LYS A 91 12.92 -5.09 -6.49
C LYS A 91 13.84 -3.88 -6.32
N LYS A 92 13.45 -2.95 -5.46
CA LYS A 92 14.25 -1.76 -5.16
C LYS A 92 15.56 -2.12 -4.46
N ALA A 93 15.52 -2.98 -3.44
CA ALA A 93 16.72 -3.43 -2.71
C ALA A 93 17.72 -4.12 -3.64
N LEU A 94 17.24 -4.96 -4.55
CA LEU A 94 18.07 -5.69 -5.50
C LEU A 94 18.30 -4.96 -6.83
N LYS A 95 17.75 -3.74 -7.00
CA LYS A 95 17.78 -2.95 -8.26
C LYS A 95 17.27 -3.72 -9.47
N LEU A 96 16.29 -4.61 -9.28
CA LEU A 96 15.70 -5.42 -10.33
C LEU A 96 14.52 -4.68 -10.98
N GLN A 97 14.47 -4.70 -12.31
CA GLN A 97 13.32 -4.16 -13.04
C GLN A 97 12.11 -5.11 -12.99
N LYS A 98 12.35 -6.42 -13.07
CA LYS A 98 11.33 -7.45 -13.11
C LYS A 98 11.75 -8.68 -12.31
N GLY A 99 10.79 -9.36 -11.68
CA GLY A 99 10.99 -10.67 -11.08
C GLY A 99 11.06 -11.79 -12.13
N SER A 100 11.46 -12.99 -11.70
CA SER A 100 11.53 -14.15 -12.56
C SER A 100 10.16 -14.56 -13.12
N GLY A 101 10.13 -14.98 -14.38
CA GLY A 101 8.97 -15.63 -14.98
C GLY A 101 8.78 -17.09 -14.51
N ASN A 102 9.89 -17.76 -14.16
CA ASN A 102 9.92 -19.14 -13.63
C ASN A 102 10.71 -19.17 -12.32
N PRO A 103 10.10 -18.79 -11.18
CA PRO A 103 10.81 -18.63 -9.90
C PRO A 103 11.39 -19.94 -9.35
N LEU A 104 10.95 -21.08 -9.84
CA LEU A 104 11.48 -22.40 -9.46
C LEU A 104 12.82 -22.72 -10.12
N ARG A 105 13.00 -22.29 -11.37
CA ARG A 105 14.19 -22.60 -12.19
C ARG A 105 15.15 -21.41 -12.25
N ASP A 106 14.62 -20.21 -12.51
CA ASP A 106 15.41 -19.03 -12.80
C ASP A 106 15.46 -18.13 -11.56
N LYS A 107 16.60 -18.10 -10.91
CA LYS A 107 16.85 -17.18 -9.80
C LYS A 107 17.40 -15.86 -10.34
N VAL A 108 16.83 -14.76 -9.91
CA VAL A 108 17.18 -13.41 -10.40
C VAL A 108 18.02 -12.59 -9.42
N GLY A 109 18.18 -13.08 -8.20
CA GLY A 109 19.01 -12.41 -7.19
C GLY A 109 18.93 -13.07 -5.84
N THR A 110 19.78 -12.60 -4.91
CA THR A 110 19.82 -13.04 -3.52
C THR A 110 19.59 -11.85 -2.61
N LEU A 111 18.64 -11.96 -1.70
CA LEU A 111 18.29 -10.92 -0.73
C LEU A 111 19.11 -11.14 0.55
N SER A 112 19.85 -10.12 0.99
CA SER A 112 20.62 -10.19 2.22
C SER A 112 19.72 -10.20 3.46
N LYS A 113 20.22 -10.74 4.58
CA LYS A 113 19.51 -10.72 5.87
C LYS A 113 19.17 -9.30 6.32
N LYS A 114 20.04 -8.32 6.05
CA LYS A 114 19.85 -6.91 6.43
C LYS A 114 18.70 -6.31 5.64
N ASP A 115 18.69 -6.47 4.33
CA ASP A 115 17.62 -5.95 3.46
C ASP A 115 16.27 -6.59 3.78
N LEU A 116 16.27 -7.91 4.04
CA LEU A 116 15.07 -8.62 4.48
C LEU A 116 14.50 -8.03 5.78
N GLU A 117 15.36 -7.71 6.74
CA GLU A 117 14.95 -7.13 8.02
C GLU A 117 14.40 -5.70 7.85
N GLU A 118 15.03 -4.87 7.03
CA GLU A 118 14.55 -3.51 6.75
C GLU A 118 13.18 -3.53 6.06
N ILE A 119 12.99 -4.40 5.08
CA ILE A 119 11.71 -4.58 4.40
C ILE A 119 10.65 -5.09 5.37
N ALA A 120 10.99 -6.04 6.23
CA ALA A 120 10.09 -6.57 7.25
C ALA A 120 9.67 -5.50 8.26
N LYS A 121 10.60 -4.66 8.73
CA LYS A 121 10.31 -3.52 9.62
C LYS A 121 9.37 -2.51 8.96
N THR A 122 9.63 -2.15 7.71
CA THR A 122 8.79 -1.22 6.95
C THR A 122 7.39 -1.77 6.75
N LYS A 123 7.26 -3.09 6.59
CA LYS A 123 6.00 -3.77 6.29
C LYS A 123 5.21 -4.17 7.54
N LEU A 124 5.85 -4.21 8.71
CA LEU A 124 5.26 -4.66 9.98
C LEU A 124 3.90 -4.04 10.32
N PRO A 125 3.65 -2.73 10.10
CA PRO A 125 2.35 -2.11 10.39
C PRO A 125 1.17 -2.66 9.57
N ASP A 126 1.46 -3.23 8.40
CA ASP A 126 0.43 -3.66 7.44
C ASP A 126 0.26 -5.18 7.36
N VAL A 127 1.20 -5.95 7.90
CA VAL A 127 1.12 -7.42 7.89
C VAL A 127 0.50 -7.95 9.17
N ASN A 128 -0.15 -9.09 9.07
CA ASN A 128 -0.69 -9.82 10.22
C ASN A 128 0.41 -10.67 10.88
N ALA A 129 1.44 -9.99 11.40
CA ALA A 129 2.55 -10.61 12.10
C ALA A 129 2.71 -9.93 13.48
N ASN A 130 2.83 -10.73 14.53
CA ASN A 130 3.04 -10.22 15.87
C ASN A 130 4.51 -9.83 16.10
N ASP A 131 5.41 -10.56 15.43
CA ASP A 131 6.86 -10.43 15.61
C ASP A 131 7.58 -10.12 14.31
N LEU A 132 8.75 -9.50 14.41
CA LEU A 132 9.62 -9.22 13.28
C LEU A 132 10.04 -10.50 12.54
N GLU A 133 10.26 -11.59 13.27
CA GLU A 133 10.60 -12.90 12.67
C GLU A 133 9.46 -13.46 11.81
N ALA A 134 8.23 -13.33 12.25
CA ALA A 134 7.07 -13.70 11.45
C ALA A 134 6.96 -12.81 10.20
N ALA A 135 7.19 -11.50 10.32
CA ALA A 135 7.21 -10.59 9.18
C ALA A 135 8.32 -10.94 8.17
N LYS A 136 9.53 -11.30 8.64
CA LYS A 136 10.63 -11.77 7.78
C LYS A 136 10.23 -13.01 6.98
N LYS A 137 9.54 -13.98 7.59
CA LYS A 137 9.05 -15.19 6.90
C LYS A 137 8.05 -14.86 5.79
N ILE A 138 7.15 -13.88 6.04
CA ILE A 138 6.18 -13.42 5.04
C ILE A 138 6.90 -12.77 3.84
N VAL A 139 7.87 -11.89 4.10
CA VAL A 139 8.65 -11.22 3.06
C VAL A 139 9.51 -12.23 2.30
N ALA A 140 10.14 -13.20 3.01
CA ALA A 140 10.93 -14.26 2.40
C ALA A 140 10.08 -15.14 1.44
N GLY A 141 8.83 -15.45 1.83
CA GLY A 141 7.88 -16.14 0.95
C GLY A 141 7.59 -15.35 -0.32
N THR A 142 7.41 -14.03 -0.22
CA THR A 142 7.22 -13.15 -1.37
C THR A 142 8.48 -13.11 -2.25
N ALA A 143 9.67 -13.00 -1.67
CA ALA A 143 10.93 -13.04 -2.40
C ALA A 143 11.08 -14.35 -3.20
N ARG A 144 10.81 -15.48 -2.55
CA ARG A 144 10.86 -16.80 -3.20
C ARG A 144 9.91 -16.88 -4.39
N SER A 145 8.70 -16.35 -4.27
CA SER A 145 7.72 -16.32 -5.39
C SER A 145 8.15 -15.44 -6.56
N MET A 146 9.12 -14.54 -6.35
CA MET A 146 9.71 -13.70 -7.39
C MET A 146 11.01 -14.27 -7.98
N GLY A 147 11.45 -15.44 -7.53
CA GLY A 147 12.73 -16.03 -7.93
C GLY A 147 13.93 -15.41 -7.23
N VAL A 148 13.72 -14.80 -6.07
CA VAL A 148 14.80 -14.24 -5.24
C VAL A 148 15.08 -15.22 -4.11
N GLU A 149 16.35 -15.60 -3.94
CA GLU A 149 16.80 -16.38 -2.81
C GLU A 149 17.03 -15.46 -1.61
N VAL A 150 16.86 -16.01 -0.42
CA VAL A 150 17.10 -15.30 0.82
C VAL A 150 18.27 -15.98 1.53
N GLU A 151 19.29 -15.21 1.91
CA GLU A 151 20.38 -15.70 2.72
C GLU A 151 19.86 -16.19 4.08
N GLN A 152 20.26 -17.40 4.48
CA GLN A 152 19.90 -18.02 5.76
C GLN A 152 20.75 -17.51 6.93
#